data_0dee88faa66024040fd1ec44ef62f725
#
_entry.id   0dee88faa66024040fd1ec44ef62f725
#
_cell.length_a   1.000
_cell.length_b   1.000
_cell.length_c   1.000
_cell.angle_alpha   90.00
_cell.angle_beta   90.00
_cell.angle_gamma   90.00
#
_symmetry.space_group_name_H-M   'P 1'
#
loop_
_entity.id
_entity.type
_entity.pdbx_description
1 polymer ?
#
loop_
_entity_poly.entity_id
_entity_poly.type
_entity_poly.pdbx_seq_one_letter_code
_entity_poly.pdbx_strand_id
1 'polypeptide(L)'
;MIENGAVFIAFGSHCDLGNYHGWIMAFAENTLAPSGVTVDTPNGYQGGYWGGGSGLNADSAGSIYGATGNGLFDADTGGIDYGDSILRLTWSAPNKRFTVADYFTPWDQQTLDENDTDVGSGGIVLLPDQPGKPYPHLLVQAGKEGTIDLVNRDNMGHFHSGNDSQIVQTIPFAIGELWGAPAFWNNNVYFGGLFDYLKAFSFDPNAQQLSASYTSKSPEQYGLPGPTPSVSANGKANGIVWVIKSDTFYSRSQQPGPAVLRAYDATNLGNELYNSEQNPARDRLGLAAEFPTPTIAGGLVFAGADNQVSMYGLLGQ
;
A
#
# COMPACT_ATOMS: atom_id res chain seq x y z
N MET A 1 12.28 1.58 -2.56
CA MET A 1 12.32 0.42 -3.50
C MET A 1 13.67 0.39 -4.19
N ILE A 2 14.21 -0.79 -4.49
CA ILE A 2 15.44 -0.97 -5.30
C ILE A 2 15.05 -1.74 -6.56
N GLU A 3 15.40 -1.21 -7.71
CA GLU A 3 15.09 -1.81 -9.01
C GLU A 3 16.10 -1.34 -10.06
N ASN A 4 16.56 -2.23 -10.95
CA ASN A 4 17.47 -1.94 -12.07
C ASN A 4 18.71 -1.10 -11.69
N GLY A 5 19.31 -1.37 -10.51
CA GLY A 5 20.53 -0.68 -10.03
C GLY A 5 20.28 0.74 -9.50
N ALA A 6 19.04 1.08 -9.16
CA ALA A 6 18.70 2.35 -8.53
C ALA A 6 17.82 2.16 -7.29
N VAL A 7 17.97 3.08 -6.35
CA VAL A 7 17.12 3.25 -5.17
C VAL A 7 16.11 4.35 -5.49
N PHE A 8 14.82 4.02 -5.39
CA PHE A 8 13.72 4.97 -5.61
C PHE A 8 13.08 5.31 -4.28
N ILE A 9 12.90 6.61 -4.03
CA ILE A 9 12.29 7.15 -2.82
C ILE A 9 11.15 8.06 -3.25
N ALA A 10 9.95 7.81 -2.73
CA ALA A 10 8.78 8.64 -2.93
C ALA A 10 8.53 9.51 -1.69
N PHE A 11 7.98 10.68 -1.89
CA PHE A 11 7.74 11.66 -0.84
C PHE A 11 6.32 12.22 -0.94
N GLY A 12 5.66 12.32 0.20
CA GLY A 12 4.49 13.16 0.41
C GLY A 12 4.87 14.45 1.12
N SER A 13 4.04 14.86 2.07
CA SER A 13 4.28 15.99 2.95
C SER A 13 4.29 15.54 4.41
N HIS A 14 4.43 16.49 5.33
CA HIS A 14 4.18 16.27 6.74
C HIS A 14 3.07 17.22 7.19
N CYS A 15 1.93 16.64 7.60
CA CYS A 15 0.74 17.38 8.05
C CYS A 15 0.17 18.37 7.02
N ASP A 16 0.32 18.16 5.73
CA ASP A 16 -0.19 19.01 4.64
C ASP A 16 0.11 20.49 4.79
N LEU A 17 1.25 20.80 5.40
CA LEU A 17 1.61 22.18 5.70
C LEU A 17 2.31 22.85 4.51
N GLY A 18 1.77 24.01 4.09
CA GLY A 18 2.34 24.83 3.04
C GLY A 18 2.11 24.29 1.64
N ASN A 19 2.80 24.87 0.66
CA ASN A 19 2.76 24.40 -0.71
C ASN A 19 3.74 23.25 -0.87
N TYR A 20 3.24 22.03 -1.10
CA TYR A 20 4.05 20.86 -1.34
C TYR A 20 3.62 20.16 -2.62
N HIS A 21 4.45 19.23 -3.08
CA HIS A 21 4.19 18.35 -4.22
C HIS A 21 4.66 16.95 -3.90
N GLY A 22 4.06 15.96 -4.53
CA GLY A 22 4.59 14.59 -4.56
C GLY A 22 5.86 14.52 -5.39
N TRP A 23 6.88 13.82 -4.87
CA TRP A 23 8.16 13.65 -5.54
C TRP A 23 8.57 12.20 -5.58
N ILE A 24 9.22 11.78 -6.66
CA ILE A 24 10.00 10.54 -6.71
C ILE A 24 11.43 10.92 -7.08
N MET A 25 12.39 10.42 -6.29
CA MET A 25 13.82 10.58 -6.52
C MET A 25 14.47 9.22 -6.75
N ALA A 26 15.35 9.15 -7.74
CA ALA A 26 16.17 7.98 -8.03
C ALA A 26 17.64 8.25 -7.69
N PHE A 27 18.28 7.26 -7.09
CA PHE A 27 19.72 7.30 -6.75
C PHE A 27 20.38 6.02 -7.26
N ALA A 28 21.59 6.12 -7.79
CA ALA A 28 22.34 4.95 -8.19
C ALA A 28 22.64 4.06 -6.96
N GLU A 29 22.29 2.78 -7.03
CA GLU A 29 22.36 1.85 -5.89
C GLU A 29 23.75 1.79 -5.23
N ASN A 30 24.82 1.76 -6.05
CA ASN A 30 26.18 1.58 -5.56
C ASN A 30 26.84 2.84 -5.00
N THR A 31 26.37 4.04 -5.37
CA THR A 31 27.03 5.31 -5.04
C THR A 31 26.13 6.31 -4.35
N LEU A 32 24.82 6.08 -4.40
CA LEU A 32 23.75 7.01 -3.99
C LEU A 32 23.83 8.36 -4.71
N ALA A 33 24.50 8.40 -5.87
CA ALA A 33 24.49 9.59 -6.72
C ALA A 33 23.08 9.81 -7.33
N PRO A 34 22.56 11.06 -7.36
CA PRO A 34 21.25 11.35 -7.95
C PRO A 34 21.20 10.93 -9.42
N SER A 35 20.18 10.13 -9.77
CA SER A 35 20.01 9.54 -11.11
C SER A 35 18.63 9.80 -11.73
N GLY A 36 17.81 10.64 -11.10
CA GLY A 36 16.53 11.09 -11.64
C GLY A 36 15.66 11.71 -10.58
N VAL A 37 14.73 12.56 -11.04
CA VAL A 37 13.70 13.15 -10.19
C VAL A 37 12.46 13.42 -11.04
N THR A 38 11.29 13.28 -10.44
CA THR A 38 10.01 13.73 -10.99
C THR A 38 9.16 14.35 -9.90
N VAL A 39 8.30 15.27 -10.31
CA VAL A 39 7.27 15.88 -9.49
C VAL A 39 5.91 15.54 -10.09
N ASP A 40 4.95 15.25 -9.26
CA ASP A 40 3.65 14.75 -9.68
C ASP A 40 2.73 15.85 -10.20
N THR A 41 2.69 16.99 -9.49
CA THR A 41 1.82 18.12 -9.80
C THR A 41 2.64 19.38 -10.11
N PRO A 42 3.43 19.40 -11.22
CA PRO A 42 4.43 20.45 -11.46
C PRO A 42 3.84 21.85 -11.67
N ASN A 43 2.59 21.96 -12.14
CA ASN A 43 1.91 23.23 -12.36
C ASN A 43 0.82 23.49 -11.31
N GLY A 44 0.50 22.48 -10.51
CA GLY A 44 -0.58 22.49 -9.54
C GLY A 44 -0.13 22.57 -8.09
N TYR A 45 -0.68 21.70 -7.27
CA TYR A 45 -0.46 21.63 -5.83
C TYR A 45 -0.60 20.18 -5.34
N GLN A 46 0.00 19.84 -4.21
CA GLN A 46 -0.12 18.58 -3.50
C GLN A 46 0.29 17.35 -4.35
N GLY A 47 -0.52 16.27 -4.43
CA GLY A 47 -0.18 15.04 -5.13
C GLY A 47 0.85 14.18 -4.40
N GLY A 48 0.84 14.17 -3.07
CA GLY A 48 1.83 13.46 -2.26
C GLY A 48 1.76 11.94 -2.44
N TYR A 49 2.92 11.27 -2.46
CA TYR A 49 3.00 9.80 -2.38
C TYR A 49 3.04 9.39 -0.91
N TRP A 50 1.89 9.11 -0.34
CA TRP A 50 1.79 8.78 1.08
C TRP A 50 2.13 7.33 1.36
N GLY A 51 1.40 6.38 0.80
CA GLY A 51 1.64 4.94 0.80
C GLY A 51 2.20 4.38 2.10
N GLY A 52 1.60 4.73 3.24
CA GLY A 52 2.14 4.49 4.57
C GLY A 52 2.61 3.05 4.80
N GLY A 53 3.89 2.87 5.09
CA GLY A 53 4.47 1.55 5.35
C GLY A 53 4.73 0.69 4.11
N SER A 54 4.49 1.17 2.88
CA SER A 54 4.80 0.43 1.65
C SER A 54 5.87 1.13 0.80
N GLY A 55 5.48 2.02 -0.07
CA GLY A 55 6.33 2.68 -1.05
C GLY A 55 5.97 2.25 -2.47
N LEU A 56 6.88 2.56 -3.42
CA LEU A 56 6.68 2.23 -4.81
C LEU A 56 6.81 0.73 -5.08
N ASN A 57 6.14 0.25 -6.12
CA ASN A 57 6.25 -1.12 -6.63
C ASN A 57 6.90 -1.11 -8.02
N ALA A 58 7.53 -2.23 -8.42
CA ALA A 58 8.04 -2.41 -9.76
C ALA A 58 7.65 -3.79 -10.30
N ASP A 59 7.42 -3.86 -11.61
CA ASP A 59 7.24 -5.12 -12.31
C ASP A 59 8.57 -5.63 -12.91
N SER A 60 8.55 -6.86 -13.42
CA SER A 60 9.72 -7.47 -14.05
C SER A 60 10.22 -6.78 -15.32
N ALA A 61 9.42 -5.90 -15.91
CA ALA A 61 9.81 -5.07 -17.05
C ALA A 61 10.47 -3.74 -16.63
N GLY A 62 10.49 -3.45 -15.31
CA GLY A 62 11.07 -2.25 -14.74
C GLY A 62 10.13 -1.04 -14.74
N SER A 63 8.84 -1.24 -15.01
CA SER A 63 7.83 -0.20 -14.79
C SER A 63 7.64 0.03 -13.29
N ILE A 64 7.50 1.29 -12.89
CA ILE A 64 7.35 1.71 -11.49
C ILE A 64 5.90 2.14 -11.28
N TYR A 65 5.31 1.72 -10.17
CA TYR A 65 3.93 2.04 -9.81
C TYR A 65 3.88 2.77 -8.47
N GLY A 66 3.08 3.83 -8.43
CA GLY A 66 2.78 4.62 -7.23
C GLY A 66 1.38 5.21 -7.33
N ALA A 67 0.80 5.57 -6.19
CA ALA A 67 -0.46 6.30 -6.13
C ALA A 67 -0.24 7.65 -5.45
N THR A 68 -0.86 8.68 -5.99
CA THR A 68 -0.79 10.06 -5.50
C THR A 68 -2.03 10.39 -4.68
N GLY A 69 -1.88 11.24 -3.70
CA GLY A 69 -2.98 11.79 -2.93
C GLY A 69 -3.58 13.04 -3.57
N ASN A 70 -4.39 13.72 -2.78
CA ASN A 70 -5.09 14.93 -3.17
C ASN A 70 -4.18 15.92 -3.88
N GLY A 71 -4.70 16.58 -4.90
CA GLY A 71 -3.95 17.53 -5.68
C GLY A 71 -4.58 17.84 -7.02
N LEU A 72 -4.01 18.82 -7.73
CA LEU A 72 -4.49 19.16 -9.05
C LEU A 72 -4.41 17.97 -10.00
N PHE A 73 -5.51 17.75 -10.73
CA PHE A 73 -5.57 16.81 -11.84
C PHE A 73 -6.02 17.52 -13.12
N ASP A 74 -5.20 17.48 -14.17
CA ASP A 74 -5.49 18.08 -15.49
C ASP A 74 -5.02 17.22 -16.67
N ALA A 75 -4.56 15.99 -16.38
CA ALA A 75 -4.04 15.07 -17.39
C ALA A 75 -5.09 14.63 -18.42
N ASP A 76 -6.37 14.63 -18.07
CA ASP A 76 -7.50 14.34 -18.98
C ASP A 76 -7.69 15.43 -20.05
N THR A 77 -7.25 16.65 -19.79
CA THR A 77 -7.30 17.78 -20.73
C THR A 77 -5.97 18.10 -21.40
N GLY A 78 -4.99 17.21 -21.22
CA GLY A 78 -3.65 17.31 -21.84
C GLY A 78 -2.62 18.04 -20.97
N GLY A 79 -2.92 18.26 -19.70
CA GLY A 79 -1.96 18.71 -18.70
C GLY A 79 -1.04 17.59 -18.20
N ILE A 80 -0.29 17.86 -17.14
CA ILE A 80 0.73 16.94 -16.59
C ILE A 80 0.66 16.85 -15.06
N ASP A 81 -0.44 17.25 -14.47
CA ASP A 81 -0.71 17.16 -13.03
C ASP A 81 -1.62 15.96 -12.75
N TYR A 82 -1.22 15.09 -11.80
CA TYR A 82 -1.82 13.78 -11.55
C TYR A 82 -2.23 13.60 -10.08
N GLY A 83 -2.96 14.53 -9.49
CA GLY A 83 -3.56 14.35 -8.16
C GLY A 83 -4.54 13.17 -8.14
N ASP A 84 -4.61 12.43 -7.04
CA ASP A 84 -5.48 11.27 -6.81
C ASP A 84 -5.45 10.23 -7.93
N SER A 85 -4.25 9.85 -8.35
CA SER A 85 -4.05 8.96 -9.48
C SER A 85 -3.17 7.75 -9.14
N ILE A 86 -3.43 6.63 -9.78
CA ILE A 86 -2.50 5.49 -9.83
C ILE A 86 -1.65 5.65 -11.10
N LEU A 87 -0.33 5.69 -10.94
CA LEU A 87 0.60 5.95 -12.03
C LEU A 87 1.44 4.73 -12.37
N ARG A 88 1.62 4.48 -13.67
CA ARG A 88 2.70 3.67 -14.21
C ARG A 88 3.77 4.57 -14.79
N LEU A 89 4.96 4.50 -14.22
CA LEU A 89 6.10 5.30 -14.58
C LEU A 89 7.17 4.44 -15.26
N THR A 90 7.87 5.02 -16.20
CA THR A 90 9.15 4.50 -16.71
C THR A 90 10.28 5.41 -16.26
N TRP A 91 11.43 4.82 -15.95
CA TRP A 91 12.63 5.56 -15.57
C TRP A 91 13.77 5.23 -16.52
N SER A 92 14.48 6.25 -16.97
CA SER A 92 15.65 6.14 -17.84
C SER A 92 16.90 6.65 -17.12
N ALA A 93 17.77 5.75 -16.70
CA ALA A 93 19.04 6.08 -16.05
C ALA A 93 19.93 6.99 -16.91
N PRO A 94 20.12 6.73 -18.24
CA PRO A 94 20.94 7.59 -19.09
C PRO A 94 20.39 9.02 -19.20
N ASN A 95 19.07 9.18 -19.22
CA ASN A 95 18.42 10.48 -19.37
C ASN A 95 18.08 11.13 -18.02
N LYS A 96 18.26 10.40 -16.92
CA LYS A 96 17.90 10.80 -15.54
C LYS A 96 16.44 11.30 -15.45
N ARG A 97 15.54 10.64 -16.17
CA ARG A 97 14.17 11.13 -16.37
C ARG A 97 13.14 10.03 -16.09
N PHE A 98 12.06 10.43 -15.45
CA PHE A 98 10.81 9.68 -15.36
C PHE A 98 9.84 10.15 -16.46
N THR A 99 8.96 9.24 -16.86
CA THR A 99 7.84 9.54 -17.76
C THR A 99 6.62 8.77 -17.26
N VAL A 100 5.47 9.44 -17.14
CA VAL A 100 4.19 8.77 -16.92
C VAL A 100 3.86 8.02 -18.21
N ALA A 101 3.85 6.70 -18.14
CA ALA A 101 3.58 5.83 -19.27
C ALA A 101 2.09 5.50 -19.39
N ASP A 102 1.37 5.51 -18.25
CA ASP A 102 -0.05 5.24 -18.17
C ASP A 102 -0.57 5.66 -16.79
N TYR A 103 -1.89 5.83 -16.63
CA TYR A 103 -2.50 6.19 -15.35
C TYR A 103 -3.96 5.76 -15.25
N PHE A 104 -4.46 5.69 -14.03
CA PHE A 104 -5.89 5.65 -13.70
C PHE A 104 -6.18 6.75 -12.68
N THR A 105 -7.24 7.51 -12.93
CA THR A 105 -7.77 8.50 -11.99
C THR A 105 -9.25 8.24 -11.80
N PRO A 106 -9.78 8.12 -10.56
CA PRO A 106 -11.19 7.93 -10.30
C PRO A 106 -12.06 9.03 -10.89
N TRP A 107 -13.27 8.67 -11.31
CA TRP A 107 -14.22 9.59 -11.96
C TRP A 107 -14.61 10.79 -11.08
N ASP A 108 -14.54 10.64 -9.78
CA ASP A 108 -14.93 11.62 -8.77
C ASP A 108 -13.72 12.31 -8.11
N GLN A 109 -12.56 12.30 -8.79
CA GLN A 109 -11.30 12.87 -8.31
C GLN A 109 -11.46 14.25 -7.68
N GLN A 110 -12.23 15.16 -8.30
CA GLN A 110 -12.46 16.49 -7.73
C GLN A 110 -13.13 16.41 -6.35
N THR A 111 -14.08 15.47 -6.16
CA THR A 111 -14.73 15.28 -4.86
C THR A 111 -13.77 14.70 -3.83
N LEU A 112 -12.89 13.77 -4.24
CA LEU A 112 -11.86 13.20 -3.39
C LEU A 112 -10.89 14.28 -2.90
N ASP A 113 -10.38 15.12 -3.80
CA ASP A 113 -9.49 16.24 -3.49
C ASP A 113 -10.15 17.24 -2.52
N GLU A 114 -11.40 17.68 -2.79
CA GLU A 114 -12.14 18.61 -1.95
C GLU A 114 -12.42 18.09 -0.52
N ASN A 115 -12.47 16.77 -0.31
CA ASN A 115 -12.80 16.14 0.97
C ASN A 115 -11.60 15.49 1.67
N ASP A 116 -10.38 15.74 1.23
CA ASP A 116 -9.17 15.12 1.80
C ASP A 116 -9.25 13.58 1.79
N THR A 117 -9.72 13.01 0.67
CA THR A 117 -9.94 11.56 0.53
C THR A 117 -8.90 10.94 -0.41
N ASP A 118 -7.62 11.05 -0.03
CA ASP A 118 -6.49 10.60 -0.83
C ASP A 118 -6.63 9.18 -1.40
N VAL A 119 -6.51 9.03 -2.72
CA VAL A 119 -6.31 7.75 -3.38
C VAL A 119 -4.97 7.15 -2.94
N GLY A 120 -3.92 7.95 -2.92
CA GLY A 120 -2.56 7.53 -2.60
C GLY A 120 -2.22 7.42 -1.12
N SER A 121 -3.20 7.54 -0.19
CA SER A 121 -2.96 7.23 1.23
C SER A 121 -2.56 5.76 1.41
N GLY A 122 -3.18 4.86 0.65
CA GLY A 122 -2.84 3.44 0.60
C GLY A 122 -1.84 3.10 -0.50
N GLY A 123 -1.09 2.03 -0.26
CA GLY A 123 -0.14 1.49 -1.22
C GLY A 123 -0.78 0.57 -2.26
N ILE A 124 0.05 0.14 -3.20
CA ILE A 124 -0.33 -0.76 -4.30
C ILE A 124 0.23 -2.16 -4.01
N VAL A 125 -0.47 -3.20 -4.45
CA VAL A 125 0.09 -4.54 -4.62
C VAL A 125 -0.05 -5.00 -6.06
N LEU A 126 1.05 -5.45 -6.68
CA LEU A 126 1.03 -6.08 -7.99
C LEU A 126 0.64 -7.55 -7.82
N LEU A 127 -0.39 -7.99 -8.55
CA LEU A 127 -0.75 -9.40 -8.58
C LEU A 127 0.23 -10.17 -9.48
N PRO A 128 0.46 -11.47 -9.20
CA PRO A 128 1.25 -12.33 -10.08
C PRO A 128 0.71 -12.31 -11.51
N ASP A 129 1.62 -12.33 -12.47
CA ASP A 129 1.29 -12.34 -13.89
C ASP A 129 0.44 -13.56 -14.26
N GLN A 130 -0.51 -13.37 -15.15
CA GLN A 130 -1.51 -14.35 -15.59
C GLN A 130 -1.44 -14.54 -17.12
N PRO A 131 -0.37 -15.12 -17.66
CA PRO A 131 -0.18 -15.22 -19.08
C PRO A 131 -1.34 -15.95 -19.76
N GLY A 132 -1.79 -15.42 -20.91
CA GLY A 132 -2.89 -15.98 -21.69
C GLY A 132 -4.30 -15.63 -21.19
N LYS A 133 -4.43 -14.82 -20.14
CA LYS A 133 -5.70 -14.27 -19.68
C LYS A 133 -5.98 -12.90 -20.32
N PRO A 134 -7.25 -12.42 -20.34
CA PRO A 134 -7.61 -11.10 -20.85
C PRO A 134 -6.82 -9.95 -20.23
N TYR A 135 -6.52 -10.02 -18.93
CA TYR A 135 -5.73 -9.04 -18.19
C TYR A 135 -4.49 -9.72 -17.59
N PRO A 136 -3.39 -9.87 -18.38
CA PRO A 136 -2.22 -10.61 -17.90
C PRO A 136 -1.55 -9.99 -16.68
N HIS A 137 -1.62 -8.68 -16.55
CA HIS A 137 -0.93 -7.92 -15.51
C HIS A 137 -1.92 -7.04 -14.74
N LEU A 138 -2.13 -7.34 -13.48
CA LEU A 138 -3.08 -6.64 -12.62
C LEU A 138 -2.37 -6.02 -11.42
N LEU A 139 -2.92 -4.92 -10.93
CA LEU A 139 -2.61 -4.35 -9.62
C LEU A 139 -3.90 -4.14 -8.82
N VAL A 140 -3.75 -4.08 -7.49
CA VAL A 140 -4.82 -3.74 -6.56
C VAL A 140 -4.37 -2.56 -5.71
N GLN A 141 -5.26 -1.60 -5.51
CA GLN A 141 -5.05 -0.41 -4.69
C GLN A 141 -6.32 -0.09 -3.89
N ALA A 142 -6.19 0.60 -2.78
CA ALA A 142 -7.27 1.29 -2.07
C ALA A 142 -6.69 2.50 -1.32
N GLY A 143 -7.51 3.52 -1.11
CA GLY A 143 -7.16 4.76 -0.41
C GLY A 143 -8.06 5.07 0.77
N LYS A 144 -8.18 6.36 1.13
CA LYS A 144 -9.02 6.84 2.25
C LYS A 144 -10.51 6.58 2.05
N GLU A 145 -11.00 6.48 0.83
CA GLU A 145 -12.40 6.13 0.59
C GLU A 145 -12.73 4.69 1.01
N GLY A 146 -11.73 3.82 1.08
CA GLY A 146 -11.93 2.39 1.34
C GLY A 146 -12.49 1.61 0.15
N THR A 147 -12.55 2.24 -1.01
CA THR A 147 -12.85 1.62 -2.30
C THR A 147 -11.63 0.83 -2.78
N ILE A 148 -11.85 -0.42 -3.21
CA ILE A 148 -10.79 -1.29 -3.74
C ILE A 148 -10.87 -1.28 -5.26
N ASP A 149 -9.79 -0.89 -5.92
CA ASP A 149 -9.64 -0.87 -7.36
C ASP A 149 -8.71 -1.97 -7.84
N LEU A 150 -9.19 -2.73 -8.84
CA LEU A 150 -8.45 -3.74 -9.59
C LEU A 150 -8.20 -3.19 -11.00
N VAL A 151 -6.95 -2.86 -11.29
CA VAL A 151 -6.56 -2.14 -12.50
C VAL A 151 -5.69 -3.00 -13.39
N ASN A 152 -5.94 -2.97 -14.71
CA ASN A 152 -5.08 -3.58 -15.71
C ASN A 152 -3.83 -2.72 -15.96
N ARG A 153 -2.64 -3.23 -15.63
CA ARG A 153 -1.36 -2.53 -15.81
C ARG A 153 -0.97 -2.29 -17.27
N ASP A 154 -1.55 -3.03 -18.20
CA ASP A 154 -1.26 -2.87 -19.65
C ASP A 154 -2.07 -1.74 -20.29
N ASN A 155 -3.21 -1.39 -19.68
CA ASN A 155 -4.06 -0.28 -20.07
C ASN A 155 -4.85 0.14 -18.83
N MET A 156 -4.39 1.18 -18.16
CA MET A 156 -4.94 1.62 -16.87
C MET A 156 -6.24 2.42 -17.03
N GLY A 157 -6.61 2.80 -18.25
CA GLY A 157 -7.92 3.32 -18.60
C GLY A 157 -8.07 4.84 -18.46
N HIS A 158 -7.12 5.53 -17.87
CA HIS A 158 -7.12 6.98 -17.67
C HIS A 158 -8.30 7.48 -16.82
N PHE A 159 -8.78 8.68 -17.07
CA PHE A 159 -9.94 9.27 -16.42
C PHE A 159 -11.18 9.12 -17.32
N HIS A 160 -12.30 8.71 -16.72
CA HIS A 160 -13.61 8.72 -17.37
C HIS A 160 -14.59 9.55 -16.55
N SER A 161 -15.19 10.56 -17.12
CA SER A 161 -16.21 11.34 -16.44
C SER A 161 -17.44 10.48 -16.09
N GLY A 162 -17.81 10.44 -14.83
CA GLY A 162 -19.06 9.89 -14.32
C GLY A 162 -19.06 8.42 -13.90
N ASN A 163 -17.99 7.64 -14.17
CA ASN A 163 -17.83 6.28 -13.67
C ASN A 163 -16.44 5.71 -13.94
N ASP A 164 -16.08 4.60 -13.25
CA ASP A 164 -14.81 3.88 -13.39
C ASP A 164 -14.91 2.59 -14.20
N SER A 165 -15.79 2.55 -15.22
CA SER A 165 -15.99 1.36 -16.06
C SER A 165 -14.77 1.00 -16.94
N GLN A 166 -13.74 1.85 -16.98
CA GLN A 166 -12.49 1.65 -17.71
C GLN A 166 -11.52 0.69 -17.01
N ILE A 167 -11.70 0.43 -15.70
CA ILE A 167 -10.87 -0.54 -14.97
C ILE A 167 -11.56 -1.89 -14.82
N VAL A 168 -10.85 -2.89 -14.33
CA VAL A 168 -11.31 -4.29 -14.30
C VAL A 168 -12.43 -4.46 -13.26
N GLN A 169 -12.29 -3.85 -12.09
CA GLN A 169 -13.27 -3.90 -11.01
C GLN A 169 -13.07 -2.77 -10.02
N THR A 170 -14.16 -2.21 -9.53
CA THR A 170 -14.24 -1.35 -8.36
C THR A 170 -15.15 -1.99 -7.33
N ILE A 171 -14.73 -2.03 -6.05
CA ILE A 171 -15.53 -2.49 -4.92
C ILE A 171 -15.65 -1.31 -3.96
N PRO A 172 -16.73 -0.53 -4.05
CA PRO A 172 -16.86 0.73 -3.30
C PRO A 172 -17.04 0.47 -1.79
N PHE A 173 -16.38 1.27 -0.97
CA PHE A 173 -16.50 1.27 0.50
C PHE A 173 -16.32 -0.11 1.14
N ALA A 174 -15.42 -0.93 0.59
CA ALA A 174 -15.23 -2.33 1.01
C ALA A 174 -14.49 -2.49 2.34
N ILE A 175 -13.67 -1.50 2.67
CA ILE A 175 -12.83 -1.46 3.87
C ILE A 175 -12.92 -0.07 4.51
N GLY A 176 -12.40 0.10 5.73
CA GLY A 176 -12.09 1.41 6.29
C GLY A 176 -10.95 2.10 5.52
N GLU A 177 -10.72 3.39 5.78
CA GLU A 177 -9.63 4.13 5.13
C GLU A 177 -8.32 3.33 5.14
N LEU A 178 -7.69 3.17 3.99
CA LEU A 178 -6.40 2.48 3.90
C LEU A 178 -5.26 3.50 3.92
N TRP A 179 -4.42 3.38 4.95
CA TRP A 179 -3.22 4.20 5.12
C TRP A 179 -1.93 3.36 5.00
N GLY A 180 -2.08 2.05 4.98
CA GLY A 180 -1.01 1.08 4.73
C GLY A 180 -1.05 0.55 3.31
N ALA A 181 -0.43 -0.61 3.08
CA ALA A 181 -0.51 -1.30 1.80
C ALA A 181 -1.19 -2.65 1.93
N PRO A 182 -1.89 -3.12 0.89
CA PRO A 182 -2.38 -4.49 0.84
C PRO A 182 -1.23 -5.48 0.68
N ALA A 183 -1.43 -6.71 1.15
CA ALA A 183 -0.54 -7.83 0.88
C ALA A 183 -1.26 -8.91 0.08
N PHE A 184 -0.52 -9.64 -0.75
CA PHE A 184 -1.05 -10.74 -1.56
C PHE A 184 -0.38 -12.07 -1.20
N TRP A 185 -1.18 -13.11 -1.05
CA TRP A 185 -0.70 -14.48 -0.98
C TRP A 185 -1.77 -15.47 -1.41
N ASN A 186 -1.40 -16.42 -2.26
CA ASN A 186 -2.21 -17.58 -2.65
C ASN A 186 -3.67 -17.21 -3.01
N ASN A 187 -3.83 -16.28 -3.94
CA ASN A 187 -5.10 -15.74 -4.40
C ASN A 187 -5.96 -15.05 -3.32
N ASN A 188 -5.34 -14.49 -2.29
CA ASN A 188 -6.00 -13.61 -1.34
C ASN A 188 -5.26 -12.28 -1.27
N VAL A 189 -6.01 -11.19 -1.19
CA VAL A 189 -5.51 -9.84 -0.92
C VAL A 189 -5.97 -9.45 0.48
N TYR A 190 -5.04 -9.00 1.32
CA TYR A 190 -5.28 -8.65 2.71
C TYR A 190 -5.19 -7.14 2.88
N PHE A 191 -6.17 -6.55 3.58
CA PHE A 191 -6.25 -5.11 3.83
C PHE A 191 -6.46 -4.83 5.32
N GLY A 192 -5.76 -3.84 5.84
CA GLY A 192 -5.92 -3.35 7.22
C GLY A 192 -6.42 -1.90 7.25
N GLY A 193 -7.72 -1.71 7.17
CA GLY A 193 -8.34 -0.37 7.19
C GLY A 193 -8.40 0.26 8.58
N LEU A 194 -8.45 1.58 8.61
CA LEU A 194 -8.71 2.41 9.79
C LEU A 194 -10.12 2.14 10.36
N PHE A 195 -10.24 1.99 11.67
CA PHE A 195 -11.47 1.65 12.40
C PHE A 195 -12.18 0.41 11.85
N ASP A 196 -11.43 -0.49 11.25
CA ASP A 196 -11.92 -1.71 10.62
C ASP A 196 -11.15 -2.95 11.10
N TYR A 197 -11.48 -4.09 10.55
CA TYR A 197 -10.80 -5.36 10.78
C TYR A 197 -9.73 -5.58 9.70
N LEU A 198 -8.74 -6.42 9.99
CA LEU A 198 -7.94 -7.00 8.91
C LEU A 198 -8.86 -7.91 8.08
N LYS A 199 -9.03 -7.63 6.80
CA LYS A 199 -9.94 -8.33 5.88
C LYS A 199 -9.18 -9.00 4.75
N ALA A 200 -9.66 -10.16 4.31
CA ALA A 200 -9.17 -10.87 3.13
C ALA A 200 -10.24 -10.87 2.04
N PHE A 201 -9.84 -10.59 0.81
CA PHE A 201 -10.65 -10.73 -0.40
C PHE A 201 -10.01 -11.77 -1.29
N SER A 202 -10.78 -12.80 -1.70
CA SER A 202 -10.26 -13.82 -2.59
C SER A 202 -10.22 -13.30 -4.03
N PHE A 203 -9.15 -13.61 -4.74
CA PHE A 203 -8.99 -13.34 -6.17
C PHE A 203 -9.28 -14.62 -6.97
N ASP A 204 -10.22 -14.57 -7.89
CA ASP A 204 -10.48 -15.65 -8.85
C ASP A 204 -9.63 -15.41 -10.12
N PRO A 205 -8.57 -16.21 -10.37
CA PRO A 205 -7.73 -16.04 -11.56
C PRO A 205 -8.44 -16.43 -12.87
N ASN A 206 -9.63 -17.05 -12.83
CA ASN A 206 -10.40 -17.35 -14.03
C ASN A 206 -11.32 -16.19 -14.42
N ALA A 207 -12.05 -15.65 -13.47
CA ALA A 207 -12.84 -14.44 -13.66
C ALA A 207 -11.98 -13.18 -13.69
N GLN A 208 -10.78 -13.22 -13.15
CA GLN A 208 -9.87 -12.09 -12.93
C GLN A 208 -10.53 -10.98 -12.11
N GLN A 209 -11.20 -11.37 -11.03
CA GLN A 209 -11.92 -10.48 -10.13
C GLN A 209 -11.67 -10.85 -8.66
N LEU A 210 -11.74 -9.86 -7.81
CA LEU A 210 -11.83 -10.03 -6.37
C LEU A 210 -13.27 -10.39 -5.98
N SER A 211 -13.42 -11.10 -4.86
CA SER A 211 -14.75 -11.32 -4.26
C SER A 211 -15.39 -9.96 -3.92
N ALA A 212 -16.70 -9.84 -4.15
CA ALA A 212 -17.43 -8.58 -3.92
C ALA A 212 -17.53 -8.17 -2.44
N SER A 213 -17.18 -9.08 -1.52
CA SER A 213 -17.07 -8.83 -0.09
C SER A 213 -15.91 -9.64 0.49
N TYR A 214 -15.47 -9.27 1.69
CA TYR A 214 -14.41 -10.03 2.36
C TYR A 214 -14.80 -11.50 2.59
N THR A 215 -13.86 -12.40 2.43
CA THR A 215 -14.02 -13.85 2.63
C THR A 215 -13.70 -14.27 4.07
N SER A 216 -12.82 -13.54 4.73
CA SER A 216 -12.55 -13.67 6.17
C SER A 216 -12.07 -12.34 6.75
N LYS A 217 -12.18 -12.21 8.07
CA LYS A 217 -11.68 -11.05 8.82
C LYS A 217 -11.12 -11.45 10.17
N SER A 218 -10.23 -10.63 10.73
CA SER A 218 -9.71 -10.80 12.08
C SER A 218 -10.80 -10.62 13.14
N PRO A 219 -10.65 -11.23 14.33
CA PRO A 219 -11.50 -10.92 15.47
C PRO A 219 -11.20 -9.53 16.05
N GLU A 220 -9.98 -9.03 15.88
CA GLU A 220 -9.50 -7.74 16.36
C GLU A 220 -9.88 -6.62 15.39
N GLN A 221 -10.36 -5.51 15.91
CA GLN A 221 -10.54 -4.26 15.20
C GLN A 221 -9.33 -3.34 15.44
N TYR A 222 -8.94 -2.58 14.43
CA TYR A 222 -7.76 -1.71 14.45
C TYR A 222 -8.19 -0.24 14.38
N GLY A 223 -7.57 0.59 15.23
CA GLY A 223 -7.72 2.04 15.18
C GLY A 223 -6.74 2.70 14.22
N LEU A 224 -6.51 4.00 14.36
CA LEU A 224 -5.54 4.78 13.55
C LEU A 224 -4.10 4.24 13.81
N PRO A 225 -3.29 4.01 12.77
CA PRO A 225 -3.51 4.28 11.33
C PRO A 225 -4.11 3.09 10.56
N GLY A 226 -4.53 2.01 11.21
CA GLY A 226 -4.77 0.72 10.59
C GLY A 226 -3.46 -0.09 10.45
N PRO A 227 -3.53 -1.40 10.35
CA PRO A 227 -2.35 -2.25 10.26
C PRO A 227 -1.94 -2.48 8.79
N THR A 228 -0.64 -2.47 8.51
CA THR A 228 -0.08 -2.91 7.23
C THR A 228 0.27 -4.39 7.30
N PRO A 229 -0.38 -5.28 6.53
CA PRO A 229 -0.11 -6.70 6.55
C PRO A 229 1.18 -7.09 5.82
N SER A 230 1.87 -8.11 6.35
CA SER A 230 2.94 -8.84 5.66
C SER A 230 2.66 -10.34 5.74
N VAL A 231 3.06 -11.12 4.74
CA VAL A 231 2.77 -12.56 4.71
C VAL A 231 4.05 -13.38 4.69
N SER A 232 4.14 -14.36 5.61
CA SER A 232 5.13 -15.44 5.54
C SER A 232 4.46 -16.74 5.14
N ALA A 233 5.11 -17.54 4.32
CA ALA A 233 4.57 -18.84 3.89
C ALA A 233 5.67 -19.79 3.40
N ASN A 234 5.35 -21.07 3.32
CA ASN A 234 6.13 -22.05 2.59
C ASN A 234 5.46 -22.29 1.22
N GLY A 235 5.78 -21.45 0.24
CA GLY A 235 5.10 -21.41 -1.04
C GLY A 235 3.59 -21.15 -0.89
N LYS A 236 2.75 -22.11 -1.24
CA LYS A 236 1.29 -22.03 -1.10
C LYS A 236 0.75 -22.66 0.19
N ALA A 237 1.60 -23.02 1.13
CA ALA A 237 1.21 -23.67 2.38
C ALA A 237 1.65 -22.85 3.60
N ASN A 238 0.93 -23.03 4.71
CA ASN A 238 1.25 -22.46 6.02
C ASN A 238 1.44 -20.93 5.98
N GLY A 239 0.57 -20.25 5.23
CA GLY A 239 0.56 -18.78 5.17
C GLY A 239 0.17 -18.18 6.52
N ILE A 240 0.93 -17.20 6.96
CA ILE A 240 0.66 -16.41 8.17
C ILE A 240 0.65 -14.94 7.78
N VAL A 241 -0.44 -14.26 8.09
CA VAL A 241 -0.54 -12.79 7.94
C VAL A 241 -0.12 -12.15 9.25
N TRP A 242 0.93 -11.36 9.18
CA TRP A 242 1.50 -10.60 10.28
C TRP A 242 1.06 -9.14 10.19
N VAL A 243 0.67 -8.57 11.32
CA VAL A 243 0.35 -7.14 11.47
C VAL A 243 0.85 -6.63 12.80
N ILE A 244 1.09 -5.31 12.88
CA ILE A 244 1.35 -4.63 14.14
C ILE A 244 0.15 -3.74 14.45
N LYS A 245 -0.50 -3.97 15.60
CA LYS A 245 -1.49 -3.05 16.15
C LYS A 245 -0.75 -1.91 16.83
N SER A 246 -0.91 -0.69 16.34
CA SER A 246 -0.22 0.51 16.81
C SER A 246 -1.15 1.68 17.12
N ASP A 247 -2.45 1.42 17.29
CA ASP A 247 -3.48 2.42 17.53
C ASP A 247 -3.34 3.19 18.86
N THR A 248 -2.34 2.84 19.66
CA THR A 248 -1.95 3.55 20.88
C THR A 248 -0.78 4.52 20.71
N PHE A 249 -0.25 4.71 19.47
CA PHE A 249 0.91 5.56 19.21
C PHE A 249 0.64 7.04 19.52
N TYR A 250 -0.59 7.48 19.31
CA TYR A 250 -1.01 8.85 19.54
C TYR A 250 -2.19 8.91 20.51
N SER A 251 -1.95 9.51 21.67
CA SER A 251 -3.01 9.89 22.60
C SER A 251 -2.80 11.33 23.05
N ARG A 252 -3.75 12.20 22.73
CA ARG A 252 -3.73 13.61 23.20
C ARG A 252 -3.75 13.75 24.73
N SER A 253 -4.11 12.69 25.44
CA SER A 253 -4.32 12.70 26.89
C SER A 253 -3.53 11.65 27.67
N GLN A 254 -2.84 10.72 26.99
CA GLN A 254 -2.14 9.60 27.64
C GLN A 254 -0.80 9.35 26.93
N GLN A 255 0.14 8.76 27.67
CA GLN A 255 1.38 8.23 27.09
C GLN A 255 1.06 7.13 26.07
N PRO A 256 1.83 6.99 24.96
CA PRO A 256 1.67 5.89 24.03
C PRO A 256 1.67 4.56 24.77
N GLY A 257 0.77 3.66 24.36
CA GLY A 257 0.76 2.28 24.83
C GLY A 257 1.71 1.38 24.03
N PRO A 258 1.86 0.10 24.43
CA PRO A 258 2.69 -0.83 23.68
C PRO A 258 2.03 -1.16 22.33
N ALA A 259 2.86 -1.31 21.29
CA ALA A 259 2.45 -1.96 20.06
C ALA A 259 2.23 -3.46 20.29
N VAL A 260 1.39 -4.12 19.49
CA VAL A 260 1.13 -5.56 19.57
C VAL A 260 1.36 -6.21 18.23
N LEU A 261 2.35 -7.10 18.12
CA LEU A 261 2.51 -7.97 16.96
C LEU A 261 1.43 -9.05 17.00
N ARG A 262 0.72 -9.26 15.89
CA ARG A 262 -0.30 -10.29 15.72
C ARG A 262 -0.05 -11.13 14.49
N ALA A 263 -0.42 -12.40 14.57
CA ALA A 263 -0.29 -13.38 13.49
C ALA A 263 -1.62 -14.11 13.30
N TYR A 264 -2.08 -14.18 12.05
CA TYR A 264 -3.32 -14.85 11.68
C TYR A 264 -3.07 -15.92 10.62
N ASP A 265 -3.88 -16.97 10.64
CA ASP A 265 -3.92 -17.93 9.54
C ASP A 265 -4.35 -17.23 8.25
N ALA A 266 -3.49 -17.24 7.25
CA ALA A 266 -3.75 -16.56 5.98
C ALA A 266 -4.94 -17.16 5.20
N THR A 267 -5.35 -18.39 5.51
CA THR A 267 -6.53 -19.02 4.90
C THR A 267 -7.84 -18.66 5.61
N ASN A 268 -7.76 -18.20 6.86
CA ASN A 268 -8.89 -17.76 7.66
C ASN A 268 -8.43 -16.79 8.76
N LEU A 269 -8.54 -15.51 8.52
CA LEU A 269 -8.15 -14.46 9.47
C LEU A 269 -8.90 -14.49 10.80
N GLY A 270 -10.03 -15.20 10.89
CA GLY A 270 -10.73 -15.46 12.15
C GLY A 270 -9.91 -16.29 13.15
N ASN A 271 -8.84 -16.94 12.70
CA ASN A 271 -7.95 -17.77 13.50
C ASN A 271 -6.66 -17.00 13.82
N GLU A 272 -6.61 -16.37 15.00
CA GLU A 272 -5.39 -15.76 15.53
C GLU A 272 -4.45 -16.86 16.03
N LEU A 273 -3.26 -16.95 15.45
CA LEU A 273 -2.25 -17.96 15.78
C LEU A 273 -1.35 -17.51 16.94
N TYR A 274 -1.08 -16.20 17.00
CA TYR A 274 -0.18 -15.64 18.00
C TYR A 274 -0.41 -14.14 18.17
N ASN A 275 -0.16 -13.63 19.38
CA ASN A 275 0.11 -12.21 19.60
C ASN A 275 1.15 -12.02 20.72
N SER A 276 1.85 -10.87 20.69
CA SER A 276 2.95 -10.58 21.61
C SER A 276 2.51 -10.34 23.06
N GLU A 277 1.20 -10.22 23.33
CA GLU A 277 0.65 -10.10 24.68
C GLU A 277 0.28 -11.46 25.32
N GLN A 278 0.39 -12.58 24.59
CA GLN A 278 0.21 -13.92 25.17
C GLN A 278 1.29 -14.27 26.22
N ASN A 279 2.50 -13.73 26.04
CA ASN A 279 3.57 -13.82 27.03
C ASN A 279 4.33 -12.48 27.10
N PRO A 280 3.73 -11.45 27.73
CA PRO A 280 4.26 -10.09 27.69
C PRO A 280 5.63 -9.95 28.36
N ALA A 281 5.99 -10.83 29.30
CA ALA A 281 7.30 -10.81 29.93
C ALA A 281 8.45 -11.15 28.97
N ARG A 282 8.15 -11.91 27.90
CA ARG A 282 9.13 -12.31 26.87
C ARG A 282 8.93 -11.52 25.58
N ASP A 283 7.68 -11.31 25.17
CA ASP A 283 7.34 -11.01 23.78
C ASP A 283 6.79 -9.58 23.55
N ARG A 284 6.55 -8.81 24.63
CA ARG A 284 5.97 -7.48 24.50
C ARG A 284 6.84 -6.56 23.65
N LEU A 285 6.21 -5.92 22.65
CA LEU A 285 6.81 -4.83 21.89
C LEU A 285 6.99 -3.56 22.75
N GLY A 286 7.83 -2.65 22.28
CA GLY A 286 7.93 -1.29 22.80
C GLY A 286 6.69 -0.45 22.54
N LEU A 287 6.79 0.84 22.86
CA LEU A 287 5.71 1.79 22.61
C LEU A 287 5.35 1.83 21.12
N ALA A 288 4.07 2.01 20.84
CA ALA A 288 3.59 2.06 19.46
C ALA A 288 4.23 3.23 18.69
N ALA A 289 4.66 2.94 17.47
CA ALA A 289 5.07 3.93 16.49
C ALA A 289 4.00 4.06 15.41
N GLU A 290 4.00 5.16 14.69
CA GLU A 290 3.12 5.36 13.55
C GLU A 290 3.59 4.52 12.35
N PHE A 291 2.67 3.91 11.61
CA PHE A 291 2.90 3.13 10.37
C PHE A 291 3.94 1.98 10.45
N PRO A 292 3.99 1.18 11.52
CA PRO A 292 4.93 0.09 11.58
C PRO A 292 4.47 -1.06 10.67
N THR A 293 5.38 -1.56 9.84
CA THR A 293 5.14 -2.72 8.97
C THR A 293 6.00 -3.89 9.42
N PRO A 294 5.44 -5.10 9.66
CA PRO A 294 6.23 -6.27 9.97
C PRO A 294 7.14 -6.63 8.78
N THR A 295 8.42 -6.78 9.02
CA THR A 295 9.39 -7.21 8.00
C THR A 295 9.76 -8.66 8.22
N ILE A 296 9.61 -9.49 7.18
CA ILE A 296 9.90 -10.92 7.24
C ILE A 296 11.18 -11.21 6.47
N ALA A 297 12.18 -11.74 7.15
CA ALA A 297 13.46 -12.08 6.54
C ALA A 297 14.12 -13.25 7.26
N GLY A 298 14.71 -14.20 6.52
CA GLY A 298 15.49 -15.30 7.09
C GLY A 298 14.74 -16.20 8.09
N GLY A 299 13.42 -16.34 7.92
CA GLY A 299 12.56 -17.10 8.84
C GLY A 299 12.21 -16.39 10.15
N LEU A 300 12.49 -15.08 10.23
CA LEU A 300 12.23 -14.23 11.37
C LEU A 300 11.27 -13.11 10.99
N VAL A 301 10.58 -12.56 12.00
CA VAL A 301 9.71 -11.38 11.87
C VAL A 301 10.32 -10.25 12.68
N PHE A 302 10.59 -9.13 12.02
CA PHE A 302 11.08 -7.92 12.64
C PHE A 302 9.93 -6.94 12.79
N ALA A 303 9.72 -6.45 14.00
CA ALA A 303 8.68 -5.50 14.35
C ALA A 303 9.29 -4.22 14.91
N GLY A 304 9.03 -3.08 14.24
CA GLY A 304 9.41 -1.75 14.71
C GLY A 304 8.44 -1.23 15.78
N ALA A 305 8.98 -0.54 16.77
CA ALA A 305 8.25 0.22 17.77
C ALA A 305 9.02 1.51 18.04
N ASP A 306 8.52 2.40 18.89
CA ASP A 306 9.23 3.63 19.21
C ASP A 306 10.62 3.31 19.81
N ASN A 307 11.66 3.82 19.15
CA ASN A 307 13.08 3.65 19.51
C ASN A 307 13.58 2.19 19.65
N GLN A 308 12.85 1.20 19.07
CA GLN A 308 13.27 -0.21 19.15
C GLN A 308 12.84 -1.01 17.92
N VAL A 309 13.60 -2.07 17.64
CA VAL A 309 13.24 -3.15 16.72
C VAL A 309 13.30 -4.46 17.50
N SER A 310 12.21 -5.21 17.50
CA SER A 310 12.13 -6.55 18.10
C SER A 310 12.15 -7.62 17.02
N MET A 311 12.78 -8.74 17.31
CA MET A 311 12.91 -9.89 16.42
C MET A 311 12.19 -11.09 17.02
N TYR A 312 11.29 -11.68 16.23
CA TYR A 312 10.50 -12.86 16.61
C TYR A 312 10.86 -14.04 15.74
N GLY A 313 10.95 -15.21 16.33
CA GLY A 313 11.25 -16.46 15.67
C GLY A 313 10.68 -17.65 16.42
N LEU A 314 10.83 -18.85 15.86
CA LEU A 314 10.45 -20.06 16.56
C LEU A 314 11.32 -20.24 17.81
N LEU A 315 10.68 -20.59 18.92
CA LEU A 315 11.42 -21.00 20.11
C LEU A 315 12.21 -22.26 19.81
N GLY A 316 13.49 -22.29 20.19
CA GLY A 316 14.30 -23.49 20.11
C GLY A 316 13.64 -24.64 20.90
N GLN A 317 13.54 -25.79 20.26
CA GLN A 317 13.10 -27.04 20.94
C GLN A 317 14.22 -27.59 21.81
#